data_52245617f72719c09df9e7c31ade8157
#
_entry.id   52245617f72719c09df9e7c31ade8157
#
_cell.length_a   1.000
_cell.length_b   1.000
_cell.length_c   1.000
_cell.angle_alpha   90.00
_cell.angle_beta   90.00
_cell.angle_gamma   90.00
#
_symmetry.space_group_name_H-M   'P 1'
#
loop_
_entity.id
_entity.type
_entity.pdbx_description
1 polymer ?
#
loop_
_entity_poly.entity_id
_entity_poly.type
_entity_poly.pdbx_seq_one_letter_code
_entity_poly.pdbx_strand_id
1 'polypeptide(L)'
;LKTLAGLARVHVVLRRLDDAFCDPVELRADSTIGVPGLLQVMRAGNVVVSNVPGAGVAESPALHGFMAGIAHALLDEELVLPDWPTWSCGEDAARANAFARQDSAFLVPTWPGSQRDGAPCMAAGA
;
A
#
# COMPACT_ATOMS: atom_id res chain seq x y z
N LEU A 1 -23.94 11.45 -5.20
CA LEU A 1 -24.26 11.49 -3.78
C LEU A 1 -25.78 11.56 -3.60
N LYS A 2 -26.34 10.72 -2.73
CA LYS A 2 -27.75 10.78 -2.34
C LYS A 2 -27.89 11.75 -1.16
N THR A 3 -28.70 12.77 -1.35
CA THR A 3 -29.00 13.80 -0.33
C THR A 3 -30.50 13.84 -0.04
N LEU A 4 -30.92 14.61 0.96
CA LEU A 4 -32.34 14.85 1.24
C LEU A 4 -33.06 15.60 0.10
N ALA A 5 -32.31 16.38 -0.67
CA ALA A 5 -32.84 17.12 -1.84
C ALA A 5 -32.78 16.28 -3.14
N GLY A 6 -32.37 15.02 -3.08
CA GLY A 6 -32.23 14.15 -4.23
C GLY A 6 -30.78 13.77 -4.55
N LEU A 7 -30.52 13.43 -5.81
CA LEU A 7 -29.19 13.03 -6.26
C LEU A 7 -28.35 14.26 -6.63
N ALA A 8 -27.17 14.36 -6.06
CA ALA A 8 -26.18 15.38 -6.39
C ALA A 8 -24.97 14.76 -7.05
N ARG A 9 -24.45 15.40 -8.11
CA ARG A 9 -23.21 14.96 -8.77
C ARG A 9 -22.02 15.20 -7.85
N VAL A 10 -21.09 14.23 -7.83
CA VAL A 10 -19.80 14.34 -7.18
C VAL A 10 -18.73 14.36 -8.24
N HIS A 11 -17.81 15.31 -8.20
CA HIS A 11 -16.72 15.45 -9.15
C HIS A 11 -15.41 14.90 -8.61
N VAL A 12 -15.23 15.00 -7.27
CA VAL A 12 -14.02 14.56 -6.58
C VAL A 12 -14.40 13.77 -5.34
N VAL A 13 -13.72 12.66 -5.11
CA VAL A 13 -13.83 11.84 -3.91
C VAL A 13 -12.46 11.76 -3.25
N LEU A 14 -12.36 12.16 -1.99
CA LEU A 14 -11.20 11.86 -1.16
C LEU A 14 -11.41 10.51 -0.50
N ARG A 15 -10.69 9.50 -0.99
CA ARG A 15 -10.78 8.14 -0.45
C ARG A 15 -9.90 8.00 0.79
N ARG A 16 -10.46 7.44 1.85
CA ARG A 16 -9.77 7.06 3.08
C ARG A 16 -10.10 5.62 3.50
N LEU A 17 -10.34 4.80 2.53
CA LEU A 17 -10.71 3.40 2.65
C LEU A 17 -9.64 2.56 1.96
N ASP A 18 -9.32 1.40 2.52
CA ASP A 18 -8.41 0.44 1.91
C ASP A 18 -8.89 0.04 0.51
N ASP A 19 -7.95 -0.18 -0.40
CA ASP A 19 -8.21 -0.50 -1.80
C ASP A 19 -9.18 -1.66 -1.96
N ALA A 20 -8.95 -2.75 -1.22
CA ALA A 20 -9.76 -3.96 -1.31
C ALA A 20 -11.24 -3.73 -1.02
N PHE A 21 -11.59 -2.74 -0.21
CA PHE A 21 -12.95 -2.47 0.24
C PHE A 21 -13.68 -1.38 -0.55
N CYS A 22 -12.99 -0.70 -1.48
CA CYS A 22 -13.56 0.50 -2.11
C CYS A 22 -14.66 0.23 -3.14
N ASP A 23 -14.68 -0.95 -3.77
CA ASP A 23 -15.71 -1.34 -4.75
C ASP A 23 -16.08 -2.82 -4.61
N PRO A 24 -17.26 -3.15 -4.04
CA PRO A 24 -17.67 -4.54 -3.87
C PRO A 24 -18.01 -5.27 -5.17
N VAL A 25 -18.15 -4.57 -6.29
CA VAL A 25 -18.46 -5.20 -7.60
C VAL A 25 -17.21 -5.77 -8.25
N GLU A 26 -16.08 -5.06 -8.14
CA GLU A 26 -14.85 -5.43 -8.83
C GLU A 26 -13.74 -5.93 -7.90
N LEU A 27 -13.84 -5.64 -6.59
CA LEU A 27 -12.84 -6.01 -5.60
C LEU A 27 -13.44 -6.97 -4.56
N ARG A 28 -13.48 -6.57 -3.32
CA ARG A 28 -13.94 -7.43 -2.24
C ARG A 28 -15.46 -7.44 -2.12
N ALA A 29 -16.11 -8.53 -2.55
CA ALA A 29 -17.56 -8.64 -2.67
C ALA A 29 -18.33 -8.54 -1.33
N ASP A 30 -17.69 -8.83 -0.20
CA ASP A 30 -18.27 -8.70 1.14
C ASP A 30 -18.10 -7.29 1.75
N SER A 31 -17.55 -6.33 1.01
CA SER A 31 -17.43 -4.96 1.47
C SER A 31 -18.79 -4.29 1.59
N THR A 32 -19.13 -3.86 2.80
CA THR A 32 -20.36 -3.09 3.11
C THR A 32 -20.14 -1.59 3.14
N ILE A 33 -18.87 -1.14 3.03
CA ILE A 33 -18.46 0.27 3.15
C ILE A 33 -17.97 0.85 1.83
N GLY A 34 -17.80 0.01 0.81
CA GLY A 34 -17.42 0.44 -0.53
C GLY A 34 -18.58 1.01 -1.33
N VAL A 35 -18.25 1.67 -2.43
CA VAL A 35 -19.22 2.23 -3.38
C VAL A 35 -19.29 1.33 -4.61
N PRO A 36 -20.40 0.59 -4.82
CA PRO A 36 -20.53 -0.27 -5.97
C PRO A 36 -20.37 0.50 -7.29
N GLY A 37 -19.48 0.03 -8.17
CA GLY A 37 -19.20 0.66 -9.45
C GLY A 37 -18.27 1.88 -9.39
N LEU A 38 -17.59 2.13 -8.27
CA LEU A 38 -16.63 3.23 -8.15
C LEU A 38 -15.54 3.14 -9.21
N LEU A 39 -14.95 1.95 -9.39
CA LEU A 39 -13.88 1.76 -10.37
C LEU A 39 -14.34 1.98 -11.81
N GLN A 40 -15.58 1.60 -12.11
CA GLN A 40 -16.16 1.84 -13.43
C GLN A 40 -16.32 3.34 -13.74
N VAL A 41 -16.83 4.13 -12.79
CA VAL A 41 -17.01 5.58 -13.01
C VAL A 41 -15.67 6.33 -13.01
N MET A 42 -14.66 5.81 -12.31
CA MET A 42 -13.28 6.33 -12.40
C MET A 42 -12.67 6.11 -13.78
N ARG A 43 -12.77 4.88 -14.32
CA ARG A 43 -12.29 4.56 -15.68
C ARG A 43 -13.00 5.37 -16.75
N ALA A 44 -14.29 5.65 -16.55
CA ALA A 44 -15.05 6.51 -17.44
C ALA A 44 -14.71 8.01 -17.33
N GLY A 45 -13.82 8.40 -16.42
CA GLY A 45 -13.44 9.79 -16.21
C GLY A 45 -14.54 10.67 -15.60
N ASN A 46 -15.57 10.06 -15.02
CA ASN A 46 -16.71 10.78 -14.47
C ASN A 46 -16.48 11.32 -13.05
N VAL A 47 -15.48 10.82 -12.37
CA VAL A 47 -15.07 11.25 -11.02
C VAL A 47 -13.57 11.15 -10.87
N VAL A 48 -12.98 12.11 -10.19
CA VAL A 48 -11.58 12.07 -9.76
C VAL A 48 -11.53 11.53 -8.34
N VAL A 49 -10.69 10.53 -8.11
CA VAL A 49 -10.50 9.98 -6.75
C VAL A 49 -9.09 10.31 -6.29
N SER A 50 -8.97 11.05 -5.20
CA SER A 50 -7.72 11.24 -4.48
C SER A 50 -7.42 10.00 -3.64
N ASN A 51 -6.15 9.61 -3.53
CA ASN A 51 -5.71 8.31 -3.04
C ASN A 51 -6.33 7.19 -3.91
N VAL A 52 -5.98 7.22 -5.18
CA VAL A 52 -6.49 6.29 -6.18
C VAL A 52 -6.23 4.83 -5.77
N PRO A 53 -7.13 3.90 -6.08
CA PRO A 53 -6.88 2.47 -5.90
C PRO A 53 -5.57 2.04 -6.58
N GLY A 54 -4.74 1.28 -5.85
CA GLY A 54 -3.38 0.94 -6.24
C GLY A 54 -2.30 1.83 -5.61
N ALA A 55 -2.65 2.98 -5.04
CA ALA A 55 -1.69 3.84 -4.32
C ALA A 55 -1.08 3.15 -3.09
N GLY A 56 -1.69 2.09 -2.58
CA GLY A 56 -1.17 1.29 -1.46
C GLY A 56 0.22 0.67 -1.71
N VAL A 57 0.68 0.60 -2.97
CA VAL A 57 2.06 0.21 -3.26
C VAL A 57 3.07 1.15 -2.60
N ALA A 58 2.75 2.43 -2.48
CA ALA A 58 3.60 3.43 -1.82
C ALA A 58 3.69 3.24 -0.29
N GLU A 59 2.79 2.47 0.29
CA GLU A 59 2.78 2.13 1.72
C GLU A 59 3.54 0.84 2.02
N SER A 60 4.06 0.16 0.98
CA SER A 60 4.77 -1.11 1.15
C SER A 60 6.10 -0.90 1.87
N PRO A 61 6.36 -1.58 2.99
CA PRO A 61 7.66 -1.55 3.66
C PRO A 61 8.82 -1.99 2.77
N ALA A 62 8.56 -2.76 1.72
CA ALA A 62 9.60 -3.16 0.77
C ALA A 62 10.23 -1.98 0.03
N LEU A 63 9.52 -0.85 -0.13
CA LEU A 63 10.05 0.34 -0.79
C LEU A 63 11.25 0.94 -0.06
N HIS A 64 11.33 0.80 1.26
CA HIS A 64 12.46 1.32 2.04
C HIS A 64 13.82 0.83 1.52
N GLY A 65 13.89 -0.43 1.08
CA GLY A 65 15.13 -0.97 0.52
C GLY A 65 15.56 -0.34 -0.81
N PHE A 66 14.66 0.40 -1.47
CA PHE A 66 14.89 0.99 -2.79
C PHE A 66 14.84 2.53 -2.79
N MET A 67 14.49 3.16 -1.65
CA MET A 67 14.24 4.60 -1.59
C MET A 67 15.42 5.45 -2.06
N ALA A 68 16.65 5.09 -1.70
CA ALA A 68 17.84 5.82 -2.16
C ALA A 68 18.00 5.74 -3.69
N GLY A 69 17.82 4.55 -4.27
CA GLY A 69 17.85 4.36 -5.73
C GLY A 69 16.72 5.09 -6.45
N ILE A 70 15.52 5.12 -5.86
CA ILE A 70 14.36 5.83 -6.40
C ILE A 70 14.59 7.34 -6.37
N ALA A 71 15.11 7.88 -5.26
CA ALA A 71 15.42 9.30 -5.14
C ALA A 71 16.46 9.74 -6.18
N HIS A 72 17.54 8.98 -6.31
CA HIS A 72 18.55 9.25 -7.33
C HIS A 72 17.98 9.16 -8.75
N ALA A 73 17.17 8.13 -9.06
CA ALA A 73 16.64 7.92 -10.41
C ALA A 73 15.59 8.96 -10.83
N LEU A 74 14.77 9.45 -9.89
CA LEU A 74 13.66 10.37 -10.18
C LEU A 74 14.01 11.84 -9.95
N LEU A 75 14.88 12.13 -8.99
CA LEU A 75 15.18 13.49 -8.56
C LEU A 75 16.63 13.87 -8.81
N ASP A 76 17.50 12.89 -9.11
CA ASP A 76 18.97 13.04 -9.17
C ASP A 76 19.54 13.62 -7.86
N GLU A 77 18.94 13.22 -6.73
CA GLU A 77 19.27 13.69 -5.39
C GLU A 77 19.54 12.50 -4.47
N GLU A 78 20.37 12.73 -3.46
CA GLU A 78 20.51 11.80 -2.34
C GLU A 78 19.47 12.09 -1.26
N LEU A 79 19.10 11.04 -0.50
CA LEU A 79 18.17 11.21 0.61
C LEU A 79 18.78 12.11 1.69
N VAL A 80 18.06 13.17 2.04
CA VAL A 80 18.43 14.08 3.13
C VAL A 80 18.32 13.38 4.49
N LEU A 81 17.31 12.54 4.66
CA LEU A 81 17.12 11.71 5.84
C LEU A 81 17.51 10.26 5.48
N PRO A 82 18.36 9.61 6.27
CA PRO A 82 18.69 8.22 6.04
C PRO A 82 17.45 7.34 6.25
N ASP A 83 17.28 6.37 5.38
CA ASP A 83 16.24 5.35 5.53
C ASP A 83 16.74 4.20 6.43
N TRP A 84 15.80 3.40 6.94
CA TRP A 84 16.13 2.21 7.70
C TRP A 84 16.79 1.16 6.79
N PRO A 85 17.88 0.53 7.23
CA PRO A 85 18.47 -0.58 6.49
C PRO A 85 17.43 -1.69 6.28
N THR A 86 17.00 -1.86 5.04
CA THR A 86 15.93 -2.79 4.67
C THR A 86 16.41 -3.70 3.56
N TRP A 87 16.12 -4.99 3.68
CA TRP A 87 16.49 -6.02 2.72
C TRP A 87 15.24 -6.73 2.21
N SER A 88 15.11 -6.83 0.89
CA SER A 88 14.05 -7.62 0.27
C SER A 88 14.41 -9.11 0.33
N CYS A 89 13.66 -9.90 1.10
CA CYS A 89 13.89 -11.34 1.17
C CYS A 89 13.58 -12.10 -0.14
N GLY A 90 13.09 -11.41 -1.16
CA GLY A 90 12.96 -11.94 -2.52
C GLY A 90 14.30 -12.12 -3.24
N GLU A 91 15.34 -11.41 -2.81
CA GLU A 91 16.69 -11.50 -3.35
C GLU A 91 17.56 -12.40 -2.47
N ASP A 92 18.26 -13.36 -3.06
CA ASP A 92 19.05 -14.36 -2.31
C ASP A 92 20.15 -13.72 -1.44
N ALA A 93 20.87 -12.73 -1.97
CA ALA A 93 21.92 -12.03 -1.24
C ALA A 93 21.36 -11.20 -0.09
N ALA A 94 20.25 -10.51 -0.30
CA ALA A 94 19.57 -9.70 0.71
C ALA A 94 18.98 -10.60 1.81
N ARG A 95 18.40 -11.74 1.42
CA ARG A 95 17.88 -12.75 2.34
C ARG A 95 18.98 -13.32 3.21
N ALA A 96 20.15 -13.67 2.65
CA ALA A 96 21.29 -14.17 3.41
C ALA A 96 21.79 -13.12 4.43
N ASN A 97 21.85 -11.85 4.05
CA ASN A 97 22.19 -10.74 4.95
C ASN A 97 21.16 -10.56 6.08
N ALA A 98 19.87 -10.69 5.77
CA ALA A 98 18.81 -10.61 6.78
C ALA A 98 18.93 -11.76 7.80
N PHE A 99 19.16 -12.99 7.35
CA PHE A 99 19.36 -14.14 8.23
C PHE A 99 20.62 -14.04 9.07
N ALA A 100 21.71 -13.48 8.54
CA ALA A 100 22.94 -13.25 9.31
C ALA A 100 22.76 -12.23 10.45
N ARG A 101 21.70 -11.43 10.41
CA ARG A 101 21.37 -10.37 11.39
C ARG A 101 20.04 -10.61 12.10
N GLN A 102 19.55 -11.84 12.11
CA GLN A 102 18.23 -12.18 12.66
C GLN A 102 18.01 -11.72 14.10
N ASP A 103 19.09 -11.62 14.92
CA ASP A 103 19.01 -11.17 16.31
C ASP A 103 18.74 -9.66 16.47
N SER A 104 18.89 -8.89 15.38
CA SER A 104 18.70 -7.43 15.36
C SER A 104 17.79 -6.95 14.21
N ALA A 105 17.11 -7.86 13.54
CA ALA A 105 16.24 -7.55 12.41
C ALA A 105 14.77 -7.89 12.70
N PHE A 106 13.87 -7.14 12.09
CA PHE A 106 12.44 -7.42 12.10
C PHE A 106 12.01 -7.93 10.73
N LEU A 107 11.18 -8.95 10.71
CA LEU A 107 10.55 -9.40 9.47
C LEU A 107 9.20 -8.70 9.32
N VAL A 108 9.04 -7.97 8.24
CA VAL A 108 7.81 -7.22 7.93
C VAL A 108 7.20 -7.76 6.64
N PRO A 109 5.89 -7.99 6.58
CA PRO A 109 5.26 -8.41 5.33
C PRO A 109 5.35 -7.29 4.30
N THR A 110 5.63 -7.65 3.03
CA THR A 110 5.71 -6.70 1.91
C THR A 110 4.41 -5.95 1.70
N TRP A 111 3.28 -6.61 1.94
CA TRP A 111 1.96 -6.00 1.78
C TRP A 111 1.23 -5.96 3.12
N PRO A 112 0.81 -4.76 3.57
CA PRO A 112 -0.11 -4.65 4.70
C PRO A 112 -1.37 -5.47 4.41
N GLY A 113 -1.82 -6.27 5.37
CA GLY A 113 -2.98 -7.16 5.17
C GLY A 113 -2.66 -8.53 4.55
N SER A 114 -1.44 -8.79 4.10
CA SER A 114 -1.00 -10.14 3.71
C SER A 114 -0.62 -11.02 4.91
N GLN A 115 -0.76 -10.53 6.13
CA GLN A 115 -0.67 -11.35 7.32
C GLN A 115 -1.73 -12.45 7.23
N ARG A 116 -1.28 -13.66 6.93
CA ARG A 116 -2.10 -14.86 7.16
C ARG A 116 -2.34 -14.91 8.66
N ASP A 117 -3.60 -15.01 9.04
CA ASP A 117 -4.00 -15.20 10.44
C ASP A 117 -3.13 -16.29 11.07
N GLY A 118 -2.32 -15.93 12.05
CA GLY A 118 -1.48 -16.85 12.80
C GLY A 118 0.00 -16.94 12.43
N ALA A 119 0.50 -16.18 11.45
CA ALA A 119 1.95 -16.08 11.27
C ALA A 119 2.51 -15.06 12.30
N PRO A 120 3.34 -15.49 13.27
CA PRO A 120 3.98 -14.54 14.17
C PRO A 120 4.89 -13.63 13.35
N CYS A 121 4.77 -12.30 13.53
CA CYS A 121 5.89 -11.41 13.30
C CYS A 121 7.00 -11.89 14.25
N MET A 122 7.98 -12.60 13.72
CA MET A 122 9.13 -12.99 14.52
C MET A 122 9.92 -11.73 14.80
N ALA A 123 9.73 -11.16 15.99
CA ALA A 123 10.74 -10.32 16.58
C ALA A 123 11.91 -11.25 16.88
N ALA A 124 13.00 -11.12 16.15
CA ALA A 124 14.24 -11.80 16.49
C ALA A 124 14.79 -11.12 17.74
N GLY A 125 14.81 -11.86 18.84
CA GLY A 125 15.61 -11.67 20.02
C GLY A 125 15.38 -10.39 20.84
N ALA A 126 14.77 -10.57 22.02
CA ALA A 126 15.04 -9.72 23.17
C ALA A 126 16.36 -10.16 23.81
#